data_dfccc3f2057d5e9dd91be7bd51a6b97e
#
_entry.id   dfccc3f2057d5e9dd91be7bd51a6b97e
#
_cell.length_a   1.000
_cell.length_b   1.000
_cell.length_c   1.000
_cell.angle_alpha   90.00
_cell.angle_beta   90.00
_cell.angle_gamma   90.00
#
_symmetry.space_group_name_H-M   'P 1'
#
loop_
_entity.id
_entity.type
_entity.pdbx_description
1 polymer ?
#
loop_
_entity_poly.entity_id
_entity_poly.type
_entity_poly.pdbx_seq_one_letter_code
_entity_poly.pdbx_strand_id
1 'polypeptide(L)'
;MGPSEADGSRDLPHTHLPETRETIRQTPEELREEQRKIRRLQMMMNMVMSVISQDDTLTVDEAAEMVADSRKAALAMFPDKELAYNLIYKPRLQRLMRERYRIQ
;
A
#
# COMPACT_ATOMS: atom_id res chain seq x y z
N MET A 1 -41.36 -7.45 11.61
CA MET A 1 -40.85 -7.28 11.29
C MET A 1 -40.22 -7.14 10.82
N GLY A 2 -40.28 -7.07 10.54
CA GLY A 2 -39.53 -6.98 10.10
C GLY A 2 -38.91 -6.69 9.54
N PRO A 3 -38.87 -6.57 9.66
CA PRO A 3 -37.97 -6.14 9.09
C PRO A 3 -37.38 -5.85 8.53
N SER A 4 -37.54 -5.84 8.65
CA SER A 4 -36.89 -5.72 8.11
C SER A 4 -36.39 -5.27 7.65
N GLU A 5 -36.41 -5.25 7.78
CA GLU A 5 -35.85 -5.10 7.27
C GLU A 5 -35.29 -4.75 6.78
N ALA A 6 -35.62 -4.77 7.13
CA ALA A 6 -34.88 -4.70 6.60
C ALA A 6 -34.40 -4.42 5.92
N ASP A 7 -34.49 -4.32 6.02
CA ASP A 7 -33.95 -4.30 5.35
C ASP A 7 -33.43 -3.86 4.75
N GLY A 8 -33.53 -3.72 4.91
CA GLY A 8 -32.94 -3.67 4.46
C GLY A 8 -32.48 -3.28 3.98
N SER A 9 -32.44 -3.07 4.30
CA SER A 9 -31.89 -3.00 3.89
C SER A 9 -31.59 -2.74 3.46
N ARG A 10 -31.83 -2.64 3.67
CA ARG A 10 -31.31 -2.60 3.19
C ARG A 10 -31.06 -2.27 2.50
N ASP A 11 -31.36 -2.00 2.85
CA ASP A 11 -30.92 -1.89 2.12
C ASP A 11 -30.50 -1.30 1.51
N LEU A 12 -30.49 -0.88 1.68
CA LEU A 12 -29.88 -0.58 1.14
C LEU A 12 -29.58 -0.12 0.44
N PRO A 13 -29.82 0.13 0.55
CA PRO A 13 -29.31 0.38 -0.13
C PRO A 13 -28.92 0.71 -0.81
N HIS A 14 -28.86 1.12 -0.79
CA HIS A 14 -28.29 1.18 -1.45
C HIS A 14 -27.80 1.51 -2.16
N THR A 15 -27.82 1.48 -2.02
CA THR A 15 -27.26 1.67 -2.52
C THR A 15 -26.89 1.93 -3.44
N HIS A 16 -27.03 2.32 -4.09
CA HIS A 16 -26.64 2.46 -5.04
C HIS A 16 -25.75 2.87 -5.81
N LEU A 17 -25.56 2.77 -6.70
CA LEU A 17 -24.16 2.91 -7.11
C LEU A 17 -23.81 1.97 -8.22
N PRO A 18 -24.60 1.90 -9.24
CA PRO A 18 -24.40 0.92 -10.32
C PRO A 18 -23.11 1.13 -11.08
N GLU A 19 -22.79 2.37 -11.41
CA GLU A 19 -21.59 2.63 -12.19
C GLU A 19 -20.34 2.31 -11.38
N THR A 20 -20.40 2.53 -10.09
CA THR A 20 -19.30 2.18 -9.21
C THR A 20 -19.07 0.67 -9.22
N ARG A 21 -20.15 -0.09 -9.23
CA ARG A 21 -20.00 -1.53 -9.26
C ARG A 21 -19.31 -1.99 -10.52
N GLU A 22 -19.59 -1.34 -11.64
CA GLU A 22 -18.95 -1.73 -12.88
C GLU A 22 -17.45 -1.49 -12.85
N THR A 23 -17.05 -0.36 -12.29
CA THR A 23 -15.64 -0.02 -12.26
C THR A 23 -14.85 -0.89 -11.32
N ILE A 24 -15.49 -1.44 -10.29
CA ILE A 24 -14.79 -2.25 -9.32
C ILE A 24 -14.98 -3.73 -9.55
N ARG A 25 -15.66 -4.09 -10.61
CA ARG A 25 -15.88 -5.51 -10.89
C ARG A 25 -14.61 -6.13 -11.43
N GLN A 26 -14.09 -7.09 -10.72
CA GLN A 26 -12.87 -7.79 -11.10
C GLN A 26 -13.14 -9.28 -11.19
N THR A 27 -12.46 -9.95 -12.11
CA THR A 27 -12.52 -11.40 -12.14
C THR A 27 -11.78 -11.97 -10.93
N PRO A 28 -12.05 -13.22 -10.57
CA PRO A 28 -11.28 -13.84 -9.50
C PRO A 28 -9.77 -13.87 -9.78
N GLU A 29 -9.38 -14.04 -11.03
CA GLU A 29 -7.97 -14.03 -11.38
C GLU A 29 -7.33 -12.67 -11.17
N GLU A 30 -8.02 -11.61 -11.58
CA GLU A 30 -7.53 -10.26 -11.39
C GLU A 30 -7.40 -9.93 -9.92
N LEU A 31 -8.35 -10.36 -9.12
CA LEU A 31 -8.32 -10.12 -7.70
C LEU A 31 -7.15 -10.84 -7.03
N ARG A 32 -6.90 -12.08 -7.42
CA ARG A 32 -5.78 -12.83 -6.88
C ARG A 32 -4.45 -12.20 -7.29
N GLU A 33 -4.39 -11.72 -8.52
CA GLU A 33 -3.17 -11.05 -8.99
C GLU A 33 -2.89 -9.79 -8.20
N GLU A 34 -3.91 -9.00 -7.95
CA GLU A 34 -3.75 -7.79 -7.17
C GLU A 34 -3.32 -8.11 -5.76
N GLN A 35 -3.89 -9.14 -5.15
CA GLN A 35 -3.49 -9.56 -3.82
C GLN A 35 -2.05 -10.03 -3.77
N ARG A 36 -1.59 -10.70 -4.82
CA ARG A 36 -0.18 -11.09 -4.90
C ARG A 36 0.73 -9.89 -4.98
N LYS A 37 0.34 -8.87 -5.75
CA LYS A 37 1.14 -7.64 -5.86
C LYS A 37 1.21 -6.92 -4.52
N ILE A 38 0.09 -6.84 -3.82
CA ILE A 38 0.07 -6.19 -2.51
C ILE A 38 0.99 -6.92 -1.54
N ARG A 39 0.92 -8.25 -1.53
CA ARG A 39 1.76 -9.04 -0.64
C ARG A 39 3.23 -8.85 -0.98
N ARG A 40 3.56 -8.83 -2.27
CA ARG A 40 4.94 -8.62 -2.71
C ARG A 40 5.44 -7.25 -2.29
N LEU A 41 4.59 -6.24 -2.44
CA LEU A 41 4.94 -4.89 -2.02
C LEU A 41 5.21 -4.84 -0.51
N GLN A 42 4.34 -5.44 0.27
CA GLN A 42 4.51 -5.46 1.72
C GLN A 42 5.80 -6.15 2.13
N MET A 43 6.12 -7.28 1.48
CA MET A 43 7.36 -7.99 1.78
C MET A 43 8.57 -7.14 1.42
N MET A 44 8.54 -6.49 0.28
CA MET A 44 9.65 -5.64 -0.15
C MET A 44 9.85 -4.48 0.82
N MET A 45 8.77 -3.80 1.19
CA MET A 45 8.88 -2.66 2.07
C MET A 45 9.34 -3.08 3.47
N ASN A 46 8.84 -4.21 3.96
CA ASN A 46 9.28 -4.72 5.25
C ASN A 46 10.77 -5.05 5.23
N MET A 47 11.25 -5.62 4.14
CA MET A 47 12.66 -5.94 4.02
C MET A 47 13.51 -4.67 4.00
N VAL A 48 13.10 -3.67 3.23
CA VAL A 48 13.83 -2.42 3.15
C VAL A 48 13.91 -1.77 4.54
N MET A 49 12.78 -1.68 5.21
CA MET A 49 12.75 -1.06 6.53
C MET A 49 13.58 -1.84 7.54
N SER A 50 13.56 -3.16 7.44
CA SER A 50 14.34 -4.01 8.34
C SER A 50 15.84 -3.82 8.13
N VAL A 51 16.27 -3.77 6.86
CA VAL A 51 17.70 -3.58 6.57
C VAL A 51 18.15 -2.21 7.07
N ILE A 52 17.36 -1.17 6.82
CA ILE A 52 17.75 0.18 7.24
C ILE A 52 17.84 0.26 8.76
N SER A 53 16.95 -0.40 9.48
CA SER A 53 16.96 -0.30 10.94
C SER A 53 17.99 -1.20 11.61
N GLN A 54 18.45 -2.26 10.94
CA GLN A 54 19.27 -3.27 11.61
C GLN A 54 20.67 -3.45 11.06
N ASP A 55 20.94 -3.01 9.84
CA ASP A 55 22.26 -3.22 9.24
C ASP A 55 23.20 -2.08 9.64
N ASP A 56 24.13 -2.40 10.55
CA ASP A 56 25.05 -1.39 11.08
C ASP A 56 26.01 -0.84 10.02
N THR A 57 26.26 -1.61 8.96
CA THR A 57 27.24 -1.23 7.96
C THR A 57 26.63 -0.40 6.83
N LEU A 58 25.30 -0.23 6.82
CA LEU A 58 24.61 0.47 5.75
C LEU A 58 24.82 1.96 5.91
N THR A 59 25.42 2.60 4.87
CA THR A 59 25.63 4.04 4.90
C THR A 59 24.32 4.77 4.58
N VAL A 60 24.28 6.06 4.91
CA VAL A 60 23.10 6.87 4.63
C VAL A 60 22.83 6.93 3.12
N ASP A 61 23.89 6.99 2.30
CA ASP A 61 23.72 7.03 0.85
C ASP A 61 23.16 5.72 0.34
N GLU A 62 23.64 4.60 0.86
CA GLU A 62 23.11 3.29 0.47
C GLU A 62 21.66 3.14 0.88
N ALA A 63 21.32 3.60 2.08
CA ALA A 63 19.94 3.54 2.54
C ALA A 63 19.03 4.41 1.68
N ALA A 64 19.48 5.61 1.33
CA ALA A 64 18.70 6.50 0.48
C ALA A 64 18.47 5.88 -0.89
N GLU A 65 19.47 5.18 -1.40
CA GLU A 65 19.33 4.50 -2.69
C GLU A 65 18.33 3.36 -2.60
N MET A 66 18.36 2.60 -1.51
CA MET A 66 17.38 1.55 -1.28
C MET A 66 15.97 2.10 -1.24
N VAL A 67 15.79 3.23 -0.56
CA VAL A 67 14.48 3.87 -0.48
C VAL A 67 14.01 4.29 -1.87
N ALA A 68 14.89 4.91 -2.64
CA ALA A 68 14.53 5.36 -3.98
C ALA A 68 14.18 4.18 -4.88
N ASP A 69 14.96 3.10 -4.80
CA ASP A 69 14.72 1.91 -5.63
C ASP A 69 13.42 1.23 -5.24
N SER A 70 13.13 1.17 -3.95
CA SER A 70 11.88 0.54 -3.50
C SER A 70 10.67 1.36 -3.95
N ARG A 71 10.80 2.69 -3.98
CA ARG A 71 9.73 3.52 -4.50
C ARG A 71 9.49 3.26 -5.98
N LYS A 72 10.56 3.19 -6.75
CA LYS A 72 10.43 2.86 -8.18
C LYS A 72 9.75 1.53 -8.38
N ALA A 73 10.15 0.53 -7.61
CA ALA A 73 9.54 -0.80 -7.73
C ALA A 73 8.06 -0.77 -7.35
N ALA A 74 7.72 -0.05 -6.28
CA ALA A 74 6.34 0.06 -5.84
C ALA A 74 5.47 0.71 -6.92
N LEU A 75 5.97 1.78 -7.53
CA LEU A 75 5.22 2.50 -8.55
C LEU A 75 5.18 1.76 -9.87
N ALA A 76 6.15 0.87 -10.10
CA ALA A 76 6.09 -0.02 -11.26
C ALA A 76 4.96 -1.04 -11.11
N MET A 77 4.76 -1.53 -9.87
CA MET A 77 3.66 -2.45 -9.61
C MET A 77 2.30 -1.76 -9.59
N PHE A 78 2.27 -0.54 -9.08
CA PHE A 78 1.02 0.21 -8.91
C PHE A 78 1.19 1.62 -9.45
N PRO A 79 1.19 1.79 -10.78
CA PRO A 79 1.51 3.11 -11.36
C PRO A 79 0.54 4.21 -10.96
N ASP A 80 -0.69 3.85 -10.64
CA ASP A 80 -1.73 4.83 -10.30
C ASP A 80 -1.88 5.04 -8.80
N LYS A 81 -0.93 4.55 -8.00
CA LYS A 81 -1.04 4.63 -6.54
C LYS A 81 0.08 5.47 -5.92
N GLU A 82 0.58 6.44 -6.65
CA GLU A 82 1.65 7.28 -6.12
C GLU A 82 1.21 8.03 -4.87
N LEU A 83 -0.01 8.56 -4.89
CA LEU A 83 -0.50 9.28 -3.72
C LEU A 83 -0.58 8.37 -2.50
N ALA A 84 -1.08 7.15 -2.69
CA ALA A 84 -1.16 6.21 -1.58
C ALA A 84 0.23 5.89 -1.03
N TYR A 85 1.21 5.70 -1.92
CA TYR A 85 2.59 5.47 -1.47
C TYR A 85 3.09 6.65 -0.64
N ASN A 86 2.87 7.87 -1.13
CA ASN A 86 3.34 9.06 -0.45
C ASN A 86 2.68 9.26 0.92
N LEU A 87 1.44 8.78 1.08
CA LEU A 87 0.73 8.90 2.35
C LEU A 87 1.08 7.80 3.34
N ILE A 88 1.41 6.62 2.85
CA ILE A 88 1.60 5.45 3.73
C ILE A 88 3.06 5.18 3.99
N TYR A 89 3.85 5.00 2.95
CA TYR A 89 5.23 4.52 3.11
C TYR A 89 6.25 5.63 3.21
N LYS A 90 6.07 6.71 2.48
CA LYS A 90 7.04 7.78 2.49
C LYS A 90 7.27 8.35 3.90
N PRO A 91 6.21 8.65 4.67
CA PRO A 91 6.45 9.17 6.03
C PRO A 91 7.16 8.16 6.93
N ARG A 92 6.85 6.88 6.78
CA ARG A 92 7.49 5.85 7.59
C ARG A 92 8.98 5.76 7.27
N LEU A 93 9.31 5.78 6.00
CA LEU A 93 10.70 5.69 5.57
C LEU A 93 11.47 6.92 5.97
N GLN A 94 10.86 8.09 5.87
CA GLN A 94 11.52 9.32 6.29
C GLN A 94 11.80 9.32 7.78
N ARG A 95 10.84 8.87 8.58
CA ARG A 95 11.06 8.78 10.02
C ARG A 95 12.17 7.79 10.34
N LEU A 96 12.16 6.64 9.69
CA LEU A 96 13.17 5.62 9.90
C LEU A 96 14.56 6.14 9.57
N MET A 97 14.68 6.85 8.45
CA MET A 97 15.94 7.43 8.06
C MET A 97 16.43 8.43 9.08
N ARG A 98 15.53 9.29 9.56
CA ARG A 98 15.92 10.28 10.57
C ARG A 98 16.37 9.62 11.86
N GLU A 99 15.66 8.59 12.28
CA GLU A 99 16.02 7.89 13.53
C GLU A 99 17.32 7.14 13.39
N ARG A 100 17.51 6.47 12.27
CA ARG A 100 18.69 5.64 12.06
C ARG A 100 19.96 6.46 11.87
N TYR A 101 19.86 7.57 11.13
CA TYR A 101 21.04 8.37 10.75
C TYR A 101 21.06 9.75 11.40
N ARG A 102 20.06 10.06 12.19
CA ARG A 102 19.97 11.34 12.87
C ARG A 102 20.01 12.51 11.91
N ILE A 103 19.34 12.36 10.78
CA ILE A 103 19.27 13.43 9.78
C ILE A 103 18.29 14.48 10.26
N GLN A 104 18.72 15.73 10.18
CA GLN A 104 17.92 16.86 10.63
C GLN A 104 17.18 17.52 9.49
#